data_b92642bcf08d1b5968bfef02e4abeb0a
#
_entry.id   b92642bcf08d1b5968bfef02e4abeb0a
#
_cell.length_a   1.000
_cell.length_b   1.000
_cell.length_c   1.000
_cell.angle_alpha   90.00
_cell.angle_beta   90.00
_cell.angle_gamma   90.00
#
_symmetry.space_group_name_H-M   'P 1'
#
loop_
_entity.id
_entity.type
_entity.pdbx_description
1 polymer ?
#
loop_
_entity_poly.entity_id
_entity_poly.type
_entity_poly.pdbx_seq_one_letter_code
_entity_poly.pdbx_strand_id
1 'polypeptide(L)'
;GLDEVIVVSTFSSEQSDVVPRLGAATAGYLARCLGDQQVLDLSWGSTLLAVVDALAPQNLPELRVVQMLGGLGRLESETYGADLTMRMAQTLGARMRLLPSPGIVSSKLVRDALLEDVNIAETLALAARADLAVVGIGSPIAGSLVTETGILRVSELVELRAMGAVGDIALRFFDGDGQAVDHPVNDRIIGLDLAQIRHIP
;
A
#
# COMPACT_ATOMS: atom_id res chain seq x y z
N GLY A 1 -15.63 13.34 -5.40
CA GLY A 1 -15.89 12.18 -6.29
C GLY A 1 -14.59 11.67 -6.89
N LEU A 2 -14.65 10.66 -7.75
CA LEU A 2 -13.47 10.19 -8.50
C LEU A 2 -13.30 11.07 -9.75
N ASP A 3 -12.05 11.48 -10.05
CA ASP A 3 -11.75 12.30 -11.22
C ASP A 3 -11.68 11.45 -12.50
N GLU A 4 -11.19 10.21 -12.40
CA GLU A 4 -11.13 9.24 -13.49
C GLU A 4 -11.50 7.84 -12.99
N VAL A 5 -12.18 7.06 -13.82
CA VAL A 5 -12.51 5.65 -13.58
C VAL A 5 -12.12 4.83 -14.80
N ILE A 6 -11.25 3.85 -14.60
CA ILE A 6 -10.84 2.91 -15.64
C ILE A 6 -11.50 1.56 -15.34
N VAL A 7 -12.43 1.16 -16.19
CA VAL A 7 -13.14 -0.12 -16.09
C VAL A 7 -12.45 -1.16 -16.99
N VAL A 8 -12.10 -2.30 -16.39
CA VAL A 8 -11.50 -3.42 -17.12
C VAL A 8 -12.53 -4.54 -17.29
N SER A 9 -12.57 -5.14 -18.48
CA SER A 9 -13.39 -6.33 -18.71
C SER A 9 -12.67 -7.56 -18.19
N THR A 10 -13.38 -8.44 -17.50
CA THR A 10 -12.89 -9.73 -17.02
C THR A 10 -13.71 -10.88 -17.58
N PHE A 11 -13.12 -12.06 -17.73
CA PHE A 11 -13.85 -13.27 -18.19
C PHE A 11 -14.49 -14.00 -17.02
N SER A 12 -13.97 -13.80 -15.80
CA SER A 12 -14.49 -14.37 -14.58
C SER A 12 -14.30 -13.43 -13.40
N SER A 13 -14.86 -13.76 -12.25
CA SER A 13 -14.63 -13.08 -10.97
C SER A 13 -13.41 -13.63 -10.21
N GLU A 14 -12.70 -14.60 -10.77
CA GLU A 14 -11.53 -15.19 -10.16
C GLU A 14 -10.38 -14.18 -10.08
N GLN A 15 -9.68 -14.15 -8.96
CA GLN A 15 -8.55 -13.23 -8.77
C GLN A 15 -7.44 -13.44 -9.82
N SER A 16 -7.25 -14.66 -10.28
CA SER A 16 -6.30 -15.02 -11.34
C SER A 16 -6.59 -14.34 -12.69
N ASP A 17 -7.84 -13.98 -12.96
CA ASP A 17 -8.23 -13.20 -14.15
C ASP A 17 -8.28 -11.68 -13.88
N VAL A 18 -8.80 -11.29 -12.72
CA VAL A 18 -9.04 -9.87 -12.36
C VAL A 18 -7.73 -9.14 -12.08
N VAL A 19 -6.85 -9.72 -11.26
CA VAL A 19 -5.64 -9.05 -10.76
C VAL A 19 -4.66 -8.65 -11.88
N PRO A 20 -4.32 -9.50 -12.87
CA PRO A 20 -3.43 -9.10 -13.97
C PRO A 20 -4.01 -7.98 -14.83
N ARG A 21 -5.35 -7.93 -15.01
CA ARG A 21 -6.02 -6.90 -15.80
C ARG A 21 -6.03 -5.56 -15.10
N LEU A 22 -6.28 -5.55 -13.78
CA LEU A 22 -6.14 -4.35 -12.96
C LEU A 22 -4.69 -3.85 -12.99
N GLY A 23 -3.73 -4.77 -12.86
CA GLY A 23 -2.30 -4.45 -12.95
C GLY A 23 -1.95 -3.76 -14.27
N ALA A 24 -2.36 -4.34 -15.40
CA ALA A 24 -2.10 -3.78 -16.72
C ALA A 24 -2.77 -2.41 -16.95
N ALA A 25 -4.01 -2.24 -16.49
CA ALA A 25 -4.72 -0.97 -16.59
C ALA A 25 -4.04 0.12 -15.77
N THR A 26 -3.65 -0.21 -14.53
CA THR A 26 -2.94 0.73 -13.64
C THR A 26 -1.55 1.06 -14.18
N ALA A 27 -0.80 0.09 -14.70
CA ALA A 27 0.49 0.33 -15.35
C ALA A 27 0.36 1.29 -16.54
N GLY A 28 -0.68 1.10 -17.38
CA GLY A 28 -0.99 2.01 -18.49
C GLY A 28 -1.38 3.42 -18.02
N TYR A 29 -2.06 3.55 -16.89
CA TYR A 29 -2.36 4.84 -16.27
C TYR A 29 -1.07 5.52 -15.77
N LEU A 30 -0.24 4.81 -15.01
CA LEU A 30 1.03 5.33 -14.51
C LEU A 30 1.95 5.82 -15.64
N ALA A 31 2.01 5.09 -16.75
CA ALA A 31 2.81 5.48 -17.90
C ALA A 31 2.39 6.83 -18.53
N ARG A 32 1.13 7.26 -18.31
CA ARG A 32 0.61 8.56 -18.79
C ARG A 32 0.77 9.69 -17.77
N CYS A 33 0.78 9.38 -16.47
CA CYS A 33 0.67 10.36 -15.40
C CYS A 33 2.00 10.66 -14.70
N LEU A 34 2.95 9.70 -14.72
CA LEU A 34 4.22 9.88 -14.01
C LEU A 34 5.14 10.85 -14.73
N GLY A 35 5.65 11.80 -13.95
CA GLY A 35 6.71 12.75 -14.34
C GLY A 35 7.99 12.52 -13.56
N ASP A 36 9.13 12.95 -14.12
CA ASP A 36 10.47 12.68 -13.60
C ASP A 36 10.76 13.32 -12.22
N GLN A 37 10.12 14.42 -11.87
CA GLN A 37 10.39 15.12 -10.60
C GLN A 37 9.38 14.82 -9.48
N GLN A 38 8.52 13.83 -9.67
CA GLN A 38 7.45 13.48 -8.75
C GLN A 38 7.89 12.53 -7.65
N VAL A 39 7.02 12.38 -6.66
CA VAL A 39 7.07 11.37 -5.62
C VAL A 39 5.90 10.41 -5.82
N LEU A 40 6.21 9.16 -6.10
CA LEU A 40 5.25 8.05 -6.21
C LEU A 40 5.26 7.27 -4.89
N ASP A 41 4.17 7.26 -4.19
CA ASP A 41 4.01 6.47 -2.97
C ASP A 41 3.38 5.11 -3.25
N LEU A 42 3.90 4.06 -2.63
CA LEU A 42 3.51 2.70 -2.95
C LEU A 42 3.13 1.91 -1.70
N SER A 43 1.94 1.31 -1.75
CA SER A 43 1.49 0.33 -0.77
C SER A 43 2.05 -1.08 -1.11
N TRP A 44 1.33 -2.12 -0.78
CA TRP A 44 1.70 -3.53 -0.97
C TRP A 44 0.51 -4.37 -1.44
N GLY A 45 0.76 -5.61 -1.84
CA GLY A 45 -0.27 -6.59 -2.16
C GLY A 45 -0.16 -7.16 -3.58
N SER A 46 -0.92 -8.23 -3.84
CA SER A 46 -0.87 -8.96 -5.11
C SER A 46 -1.28 -8.12 -6.33
N THR A 47 -2.22 -7.19 -6.15
CA THR A 47 -2.61 -6.28 -7.24
C THR A 47 -1.48 -5.32 -7.59
N LEU A 48 -0.75 -4.82 -6.58
CA LEU A 48 0.41 -3.95 -6.83
C LEU A 48 1.58 -4.73 -7.47
N LEU A 49 1.77 -6.00 -7.09
CA LEU A 49 2.70 -6.87 -7.79
C LEU A 49 2.36 -6.95 -9.28
N ALA A 50 1.10 -7.19 -9.62
CA ALA A 50 0.65 -7.22 -11.01
C ALA A 50 0.82 -5.89 -11.75
N VAL A 51 0.75 -4.74 -11.05
CA VAL A 51 1.10 -3.43 -11.63
C VAL A 51 2.57 -3.40 -11.99
N VAL A 52 3.45 -3.78 -11.08
CA VAL A 52 4.91 -3.81 -11.32
C VAL A 52 5.27 -4.74 -12.46
N ASP A 53 4.66 -5.93 -12.51
CA ASP A 53 4.88 -6.91 -13.57
C ASP A 53 4.43 -6.43 -14.97
N ALA A 54 3.42 -5.57 -15.01
CA ALA A 54 2.86 -5.02 -16.25
C ALA A 54 3.53 -3.70 -16.69
N LEU A 55 4.37 -3.09 -15.86
CA LEU A 55 5.05 -1.84 -16.20
C LEU A 55 6.08 -2.03 -17.30
N ALA A 56 6.03 -1.18 -18.32
CA ALA A 56 7.12 -1.05 -19.28
C ALA A 56 8.27 -0.24 -18.68
N PRO A 57 9.54 -0.60 -19.00
CA PRO A 57 10.69 0.18 -18.56
C PRO A 57 10.62 1.65 -19.00
N GLN A 58 10.96 2.55 -18.07
CA GLN A 58 11.04 3.98 -18.31
C GLN A 58 12.41 4.51 -17.84
N ASN A 59 12.65 5.80 -18.00
CA ASN A 59 13.86 6.45 -17.54
C ASN A 59 13.49 7.78 -16.84
N LEU A 60 13.18 7.70 -15.57
CA LEU A 60 12.74 8.80 -14.71
C LEU A 60 13.72 8.96 -13.54
N PRO A 61 14.97 9.45 -13.77
CA PRO A 61 16.04 9.40 -12.77
C PRO A 61 15.81 10.33 -11.56
N GLU A 62 14.95 11.33 -11.65
CA GLU A 62 14.59 12.21 -10.55
C GLU A 62 13.27 11.82 -9.85
N LEU A 63 12.48 10.89 -10.42
CA LEU A 63 11.32 10.30 -9.76
C LEU A 63 11.76 9.59 -8.48
N ARG A 64 11.00 9.74 -7.43
CA ARG A 64 11.22 9.04 -6.15
C ARG A 64 10.08 8.10 -5.87
N VAL A 65 10.36 6.80 -5.81
CA VAL A 65 9.40 5.78 -5.36
C VAL A 65 9.58 5.57 -3.87
N VAL A 66 8.54 5.80 -3.10
CA VAL A 66 8.55 5.78 -1.63
C VAL A 66 7.63 4.67 -1.12
N GLN A 67 7.99 4.07 -0.01
CA GLN A 67 7.16 3.06 0.66
C GLN A 67 6.32 3.71 1.75
N MET A 68 4.96 3.65 1.63
CA MET A 68 4.03 4.28 2.57
C MET A 68 3.82 3.51 3.88
N LEU A 69 4.17 2.23 3.90
CA LEU A 69 3.94 1.32 5.02
C LEU A 69 5.20 0.50 5.24
N GLY A 70 5.59 0.27 6.48
CA GLY A 70 6.73 -0.57 6.83
C GLY A 70 6.58 -2.00 6.31
N GLY A 71 7.66 -2.77 6.35
CA GLY A 71 7.69 -4.13 5.80
C GLY A 71 6.65 -5.05 6.42
N LEU A 72 5.98 -5.83 5.59
CA LEU A 72 4.93 -6.77 5.96
C LEU A 72 5.21 -8.19 5.46
N GLY A 73 4.77 -9.17 6.25
CA GLY A 73 4.88 -10.58 5.89
C GLY A 73 6.29 -11.15 6.07
N ARG A 74 6.48 -12.34 5.52
CA ARG A 74 7.78 -13.01 5.50
C ARG A 74 8.66 -12.41 4.41
N LEU A 75 9.97 -12.38 4.64
CA LEU A 75 10.96 -11.85 3.71
C LEU A 75 10.93 -12.53 2.32
N GLU A 76 10.45 -13.77 2.28
CA GLU A 76 10.35 -14.58 1.06
C GLU A 76 9.05 -14.34 0.25
N SER A 77 8.16 -13.46 0.73
CA SER A 77 6.92 -13.16 0.01
C SER A 77 7.17 -12.20 -1.15
N GLU A 78 6.78 -12.59 -2.36
CA GLU A 78 6.86 -11.74 -3.56
C GLU A 78 6.03 -10.43 -3.44
N THR A 79 5.08 -10.39 -2.52
CA THR A 79 4.25 -9.22 -2.24
C THR A 79 4.82 -8.32 -1.15
N TYR A 80 6.03 -8.59 -0.69
CA TYR A 80 6.70 -7.78 0.32
C TYR A 80 6.93 -6.35 -0.18
N GLY A 81 6.47 -5.36 0.60
CA GLY A 81 6.43 -3.96 0.14
C GLY A 81 7.78 -3.38 -0.27
N ALA A 82 8.88 -3.80 0.36
CA ALA A 82 10.23 -3.37 -0.01
C ALA A 82 10.64 -3.89 -1.38
N ASP A 83 10.33 -5.16 -1.70
CA ASP A 83 10.60 -5.76 -3.01
C ASP A 83 9.80 -5.06 -4.11
N LEU A 84 8.50 -4.82 -3.89
CA LEU A 84 7.65 -4.09 -4.83
C LEU A 84 8.19 -2.69 -5.10
N THR A 85 8.60 -1.96 -4.06
CA THR A 85 9.15 -0.61 -4.18
C THR A 85 10.47 -0.63 -4.97
N MET A 86 11.33 -1.60 -4.71
CA MET A 86 12.61 -1.76 -5.40
C MET A 86 12.38 -2.08 -6.89
N ARG A 87 11.51 -3.05 -7.21
CA ARG A 87 11.18 -3.45 -8.59
C ARG A 87 10.52 -2.31 -9.37
N MET A 88 9.58 -1.58 -8.74
CA MET A 88 8.96 -0.40 -9.31
C MET A 88 10.02 0.65 -9.68
N ALA A 89 10.91 0.99 -8.74
CA ALA A 89 11.96 1.96 -8.97
C ALA A 89 12.94 1.51 -10.07
N GLN A 90 13.33 0.25 -10.10
CA GLN A 90 14.20 -0.31 -11.15
C GLN A 90 13.56 -0.22 -12.53
N THR A 91 12.27 -0.61 -12.65
CA THR A 91 11.54 -0.56 -13.92
C THR A 91 11.35 0.87 -14.43
N LEU A 92 11.15 1.82 -13.53
CA LEU A 92 10.98 3.23 -13.87
C LEU A 92 12.32 4.00 -14.02
N GLY A 93 13.47 3.37 -13.72
CA GLY A 93 14.76 4.07 -13.67
C GLY A 93 14.83 5.14 -12.59
N ALA A 94 14.06 4.99 -11.51
CA ALA A 94 13.81 5.96 -10.46
C ALA A 94 14.68 5.72 -9.22
N ARG A 95 14.74 6.71 -8.33
CA ARG A 95 15.30 6.58 -6.98
C ARG A 95 14.26 5.94 -6.06
N MET A 96 14.72 5.11 -5.10
CA MET A 96 13.82 4.53 -4.09
C MET A 96 14.10 5.07 -2.68
N ARG A 97 13.06 5.14 -1.86
CA ARG A 97 13.13 5.39 -0.43
C ARG A 97 12.30 4.32 0.30
N LEU A 98 12.95 3.37 0.92
CA LEU A 98 12.31 2.35 1.74
C LEU A 98 12.03 2.89 3.14
N LEU A 99 10.96 2.42 3.76
CA LEU A 99 10.65 2.69 5.16
C LEU A 99 11.36 1.65 6.04
N PRO A 100 12.42 2.02 6.78
CA PRO A 100 13.26 1.06 7.50
C PRO A 100 12.61 0.61 8.83
N SER A 101 11.42 0.06 8.74
CA SER A 101 10.66 -0.41 9.91
C SER A 101 9.74 -1.58 9.55
N PRO A 102 9.32 -2.42 10.53
CA PRO A 102 8.16 -3.28 10.35
C PRO A 102 6.90 -2.45 10.10
N GLY A 103 5.95 -2.95 9.32
CA GLY A 103 4.65 -2.28 9.07
C GLY A 103 3.68 -2.41 10.24
N ILE A 104 3.84 -3.43 11.08
CA ILE A 104 3.09 -3.61 12.31
C ILE A 104 4.02 -4.11 13.42
N VAL A 105 3.83 -3.59 14.63
CA VAL A 105 4.62 -3.91 15.82
C VAL A 105 3.75 -4.46 16.94
N SER A 106 4.39 -4.91 18.01
CA SER A 106 3.70 -5.59 19.14
C SER A 106 2.87 -4.65 20.01
N SER A 107 3.20 -3.35 20.07
CA SER A 107 2.51 -2.39 20.94
C SER A 107 2.65 -0.95 20.45
N LYS A 108 1.78 -0.09 20.96
CA LYS A 108 1.84 1.37 20.76
C LYS A 108 3.19 1.96 21.20
N LEU A 109 3.74 1.51 22.33
CA LEU A 109 5.02 1.99 22.84
C LEU A 109 6.16 1.74 21.85
N VAL A 110 6.21 0.55 21.26
CA VAL A 110 7.23 0.20 20.24
C VAL A 110 7.02 1.05 18.98
N ARG A 111 5.77 1.25 18.52
CA ARG A 111 5.48 2.11 17.39
C ARG A 111 5.95 3.54 17.65
N ASP A 112 5.59 4.11 18.77
CA ASP A 112 5.88 5.50 19.10
C ASP A 112 7.41 5.72 19.17
N ALA A 113 8.15 4.80 19.77
CA ALA A 113 9.61 4.84 19.80
C ALA A 113 10.25 4.76 18.40
N LEU A 114 9.70 3.94 17.49
CA LEU A 114 10.20 3.86 16.13
C LEU A 114 9.87 5.11 15.30
N LEU A 115 8.72 5.74 15.54
CA LEU A 115 8.35 6.98 14.87
C LEU A 115 9.23 8.19 15.26
N GLU A 116 9.97 8.11 16.37
CA GLU A 116 10.97 9.11 16.77
C GLU A 116 12.29 8.98 15.97
N ASP A 117 12.51 7.83 15.30
CA ASP A 117 13.70 7.68 14.43
C ASP A 117 13.62 8.61 13.23
N VAL A 118 14.69 9.37 13.01
CA VAL A 118 14.74 10.42 11.97
C VAL A 118 14.52 9.86 10.56
N ASN A 119 15.05 8.67 10.26
CA ASN A 119 14.91 8.07 8.92
C ASN A 119 13.47 7.61 8.66
N ILE A 120 12.81 7.07 9.70
CA ILE A 120 11.41 6.66 9.64
C ILE A 120 10.52 7.90 9.47
N ALA A 121 10.72 8.92 10.33
CA ALA A 121 9.95 10.15 10.29
C ALA A 121 10.09 10.89 8.95
N GLU A 122 11.31 11.05 8.43
CA GLU A 122 11.56 11.66 7.12
C GLU A 122 10.94 10.89 5.96
N THR A 123 10.98 9.54 6.01
CA THR A 123 10.39 8.70 4.97
C THR A 123 8.87 8.84 4.96
N LEU A 124 8.22 8.78 6.12
CA LEU A 124 6.77 9.01 6.23
C LEU A 124 6.38 10.43 5.85
N ALA A 125 7.18 11.43 6.21
CA ALA A 125 6.94 12.82 5.80
C ALA A 125 7.10 13.02 4.28
N LEU A 126 7.96 12.26 3.63
CA LEU A 126 8.07 12.25 2.16
C LEU A 126 6.87 11.57 1.52
N ALA A 127 6.47 10.39 2.01
CA ALA A 127 5.30 9.64 1.55
C ALA A 127 4.00 10.47 1.67
N ALA A 128 3.80 11.15 2.80
CA ALA A 128 2.61 11.99 3.02
C ALA A 128 2.52 13.23 2.09
N ARG A 129 3.59 13.53 1.34
CA ARG A 129 3.64 14.62 0.35
C ARG A 129 3.85 14.08 -1.07
N ALA A 130 3.48 12.83 -1.31
CA ALA A 130 3.56 12.24 -2.63
C ALA A 130 2.63 12.97 -3.61
N ASP A 131 3.04 13.00 -4.88
CA ASP A 131 2.23 13.54 -5.98
C ASP A 131 1.23 12.51 -6.51
N LEU A 132 1.49 11.24 -6.25
CA LEU A 132 0.63 10.11 -6.61
C LEU A 132 0.84 8.96 -5.62
N ALA A 133 -0.23 8.28 -5.24
CA ALA A 133 -0.17 7.05 -4.45
C ALA A 133 -0.85 5.89 -5.18
N VAL A 134 -0.21 4.73 -5.21
CA VAL A 134 -0.82 3.49 -5.70
C VAL A 134 -1.13 2.59 -4.52
N VAL A 135 -2.41 2.35 -4.31
CA VAL A 135 -2.91 1.56 -3.19
C VAL A 135 -3.79 0.40 -3.67
N GLY A 136 -3.76 -0.69 -2.94
CA GLY A 136 -4.76 -1.74 -3.05
C GLY A 136 -5.85 -1.54 -2.01
N ILE A 137 -7.05 -1.99 -2.31
CA ILE A 137 -8.15 -2.05 -1.35
C ILE A 137 -8.30 -3.50 -0.92
N GLY A 138 -8.04 -3.75 0.36
CA GLY A 138 -8.19 -5.06 0.99
C GLY A 138 -9.60 -5.29 1.53
N SER A 139 -9.93 -6.55 1.80
CA SER A 139 -11.18 -6.95 2.45
C SER A 139 -10.88 -7.60 3.80
N PRO A 140 -11.56 -7.21 4.90
CA PRO A 140 -11.34 -7.76 6.24
C PRO A 140 -12.03 -9.12 6.41
N ILE A 141 -11.68 -10.10 5.55
CA ILE A 141 -12.22 -11.47 5.60
C ILE A 141 -11.13 -12.48 5.97
N ALA A 142 -11.55 -13.61 6.55
CA ALA A 142 -10.67 -14.74 6.75
C ALA A 142 -10.17 -15.26 5.39
N GLY A 143 -8.87 -15.64 5.32
CA GLY A 143 -8.25 -16.00 4.04
C GLY A 143 -7.76 -14.79 3.22
N SER A 144 -7.89 -13.57 3.74
CA SER A 144 -7.21 -12.42 3.16
C SER A 144 -5.70 -12.50 3.35
N LEU A 145 -4.95 -11.83 2.48
CA LEU A 145 -3.48 -11.80 2.53
C LEU A 145 -2.96 -11.41 3.93
N VAL A 146 -3.67 -10.52 4.63
CA VAL A 146 -3.33 -10.05 5.99
C VAL A 146 -3.36 -11.18 7.02
N THR A 147 -4.29 -12.14 6.90
CA THR A 147 -4.38 -13.30 7.80
C THR A 147 -3.49 -14.46 7.38
N GLU A 148 -3.37 -14.71 6.08
CA GLU A 148 -2.50 -15.77 5.55
C GLU A 148 -1.03 -15.51 5.87
N THR A 149 -0.60 -14.27 5.83
CA THR A 149 0.76 -13.85 6.19
C THR A 149 0.99 -13.73 7.69
N GLY A 150 -0.07 -13.89 8.53
CA GLY A 150 0.02 -13.78 9.99
C GLY A 150 0.23 -12.33 10.50
N ILE A 151 -0.02 -11.33 9.66
CA ILE A 151 0.08 -9.90 10.03
C ILE A 151 -0.94 -9.56 11.11
N LEU A 152 -2.18 -10.02 10.94
CA LEU A 152 -3.24 -9.90 11.93
C LEU A 152 -3.78 -11.27 12.33
N ARG A 153 -4.21 -11.38 13.58
CA ARG A 153 -4.93 -12.54 14.06
C ARG A 153 -6.36 -12.55 13.53
N VAL A 154 -6.90 -13.74 13.31
CA VAL A 154 -8.30 -13.89 12.87
C VAL A 154 -9.28 -13.21 13.86
N SER A 155 -8.99 -13.24 15.18
CA SER A 155 -9.79 -12.54 16.19
C SER A 155 -9.83 -11.03 15.98
N GLU A 156 -8.71 -10.41 15.61
CA GLU A 156 -8.64 -8.97 15.34
C GLU A 156 -9.47 -8.58 14.11
N LEU A 157 -9.50 -9.43 13.08
CA LEU A 157 -10.39 -9.21 11.93
C LEU A 157 -11.87 -9.35 12.29
N VAL A 158 -12.23 -10.29 13.17
CA VAL A 158 -13.60 -10.43 13.66
C VAL A 158 -14.02 -9.18 14.44
N GLU A 159 -13.16 -8.66 15.29
CA GLU A 159 -13.38 -7.44 16.05
C GLU A 159 -13.55 -6.23 15.13
N LEU A 160 -12.63 -6.03 14.15
CA LEU A 160 -12.71 -4.96 13.18
C LEU A 160 -14.03 -4.98 12.38
N ARG A 161 -14.46 -6.16 11.91
CA ARG A 161 -15.75 -6.31 11.24
C ARG A 161 -16.94 -6.00 12.15
N ALA A 162 -16.90 -6.44 13.41
CA ALA A 162 -17.94 -6.13 14.38
C ALA A 162 -18.04 -4.62 14.67
N MET A 163 -16.92 -3.90 14.49
CA MET A 163 -16.84 -2.44 14.58
C MET A 163 -17.17 -1.71 13.26
N GLY A 164 -17.60 -2.43 12.23
CA GLY A 164 -18.07 -1.86 10.97
C GLY A 164 -17.03 -1.79 9.86
N ALA A 165 -15.84 -2.38 10.02
CA ALA A 165 -14.85 -2.40 8.95
C ALA A 165 -15.36 -3.14 7.70
N VAL A 166 -15.32 -2.48 6.54
CA VAL A 166 -15.70 -3.03 5.24
C VAL A 166 -14.50 -3.22 4.30
N GLY A 167 -13.40 -2.54 4.55
CA GLY A 167 -12.18 -2.62 3.77
C GLY A 167 -10.97 -2.07 4.51
N ASP A 168 -9.79 -2.20 3.88
CA ASP A 168 -8.57 -1.55 4.33
C ASP A 168 -7.74 -1.00 3.16
N ILE A 169 -6.97 0.03 3.45
CA ILE A 169 -5.90 0.56 2.60
C ILE A 169 -4.65 0.65 3.47
N ALA A 170 -3.57 -0.02 3.07
CA ALA A 170 -2.31 -0.04 3.82
C ALA A 170 -2.50 -0.42 5.32
N LEU A 171 -3.30 -1.44 5.61
CA LEU A 171 -3.74 -1.87 6.95
C LEU A 171 -4.61 -0.86 7.72
N ARG A 172 -5.00 0.27 7.12
CA ARG A 172 -5.93 1.21 7.73
C ARG A 172 -7.35 0.82 7.38
N PHE A 173 -8.06 0.29 8.36
CA PHE A 173 -9.44 -0.20 8.19
C PHE A 173 -10.43 0.96 8.21
N PHE A 174 -11.42 0.88 7.33
CA PHE A 174 -12.47 1.89 7.17
C PHE A 174 -13.87 1.25 7.12
N ASP A 175 -14.87 2.01 7.53
CA ASP A 175 -16.29 1.65 7.51
C ASP A 175 -16.95 1.96 6.16
N GLY A 176 -18.27 1.70 6.07
CA GLY A 176 -19.06 1.95 4.86
C GLY A 176 -19.13 3.40 4.40
N ASP A 177 -18.84 4.36 5.28
CA ASP A 177 -18.75 5.79 4.99
C ASP A 177 -17.31 6.23 4.69
N GLY A 178 -16.37 5.28 4.69
CA GLY A 178 -14.95 5.51 4.45
C GLY A 178 -14.24 6.20 5.63
N GLN A 179 -14.81 6.16 6.83
CA GLN A 179 -14.18 6.67 8.02
C GLN A 179 -13.27 5.60 8.65
N ALA A 180 -12.18 6.03 9.28
CA ALA A 180 -11.30 5.11 9.98
C ALA A 180 -12.04 4.41 11.13
N VAL A 181 -11.94 3.07 11.19
CA VAL A 181 -12.44 2.30 12.34
C VAL A 181 -11.48 2.48 13.50
N ASP A 182 -12.01 2.90 14.66
CA ASP A 182 -11.23 3.09 15.88
C ASP A 182 -10.93 1.73 16.56
N HIS A 183 -9.80 1.13 16.22
CA HIS A 183 -9.40 -0.18 16.73
C HIS A 183 -7.93 -0.16 17.18
N PRO A 184 -7.56 -0.87 18.28
CA PRO A 184 -6.18 -0.90 18.81
C PRO A 184 -5.11 -1.35 17.81
N VAL A 185 -5.47 -2.02 16.73
CA VAL A 185 -4.53 -2.38 15.66
C VAL A 185 -3.87 -1.14 15.06
N ASN A 186 -4.61 -0.03 14.94
CA ASN A 186 -4.09 1.23 14.40
C ASN A 186 -2.93 1.79 15.21
N ASP A 187 -2.90 1.50 16.53
CA ASP A 187 -1.82 1.91 17.42
C ASP A 187 -0.52 1.12 17.23
N ARG A 188 -0.51 0.12 16.35
CA ARG A 188 0.65 -0.73 16.11
C ARG A 188 1.19 -0.62 14.69
N ILE A 189 0.53 0.13 13.82
CA ILE A 189 0.90 0.27 12.41
C ILE A 189 1.89 1.42 12.23
N ILE A 190 2.98 1.16 11.50
CA ILE A 190 3.97 2.15 11.08
C ILE A 190 3.81 2.37 9.58
N GLY A 191 3.16 3.46 9.24
CA GLY A 191 2.78 3.84 7.88
C GLY A 191 1.85 5.04 7.91
N LEU A 192 1.48 5.54 6.74
CA LEU A 192 0.51 6.64 6.61
C LEU A 192 -0.85 6.23 7.21
N ASP A 193 -1.57 7.20 7.71
CA ASP A 193 -2.98 7.04 8.08
C ASP A 193 -3.92 7.39 6.91
N LEU A 194 -5.22 7.08 7.06
CA LEU A 194 -6.21 7.35 6.00
C LEU A 194 -6.35 8.84 5.68
N ALA A 195 -6.18 9.71 6.67
CA ALA A 195 -6.27 11.15 6.45
C ALA A 195 -5.09 11.65 5.60
N GLN A 196 -3.89 11.16 5.88
CA GLN A 196 -2.69 11.45 5.08
C GLN A 196 -2.82 10.92 3.64
N ILE A 197 -3.28 9.67 3.48
CA ILE A 197 -3.49 9.06 2.15
C ILE A 197 -4.51 9.85 1.34
N ARG A 198 -5.60 10.31 1.95
CA ARG A 198 -6.62 11.14 1.28
C ARG A 198 -6.13 12.51 0.82
N HIS A 199 -5.05 13.03 1.39
CA HIS A 199 -4.47 14.32 0.99
C HIS A 199 -3.50 14.22 -0.18
N ILE A 200 -3.12 13.00 -0.58
CA ILE A 200 -2.34 12.78 -1.81
C ILE A 200 -3.29 12.98 -3.00
N PRO A 201 -2.91 13.81 -3.98
CA PRO A 201 -3.75 14.15 -5.14
C PRO A 201 -4.16 12.95 -5.96
#